data_26572ea172afe479ebe74cb99d625cdd
#
_entry.id   26572ea172afe479ebe74cb99d625cdd
#
_cell.length_a   1.000
_cell.length_b   1.000
_cell.length_c   1.000
_cell.angle_alpha   90.00
_cell.angle_beta   90.00
_cell.angle_gamma   90.00
#
_symmetry.space_group_name_H-M   'P 1'
#
loop_
_entity.id
_entity.type
_entity.pdbx_description
1 polymer ?
#
loop_
_entity_poly.entity_id
_entity_poly.type
_entity_poly.pdbx_seq_one_letter_code
_entity_poly.pdbx_strand_id
1 'polypeptide(L)'
;MANNLVGWFEIPVSEMERAIKFYETVLGISLQRNQLDGLDMAWFPWEEDGLGCSGSLVYNPEFYKPSADGTLVYFTPRSGDLANELARVEAAGGKVLMQKKLITEE
;
A
#
# COMPACT_ATOMS: atom_id res chain seq x y z
N MET A 1 -22.73 16.31 -0.55
CA MET A 1 -22.04 15.36 -1.44
C MET A 1 -21.77 14.07 -0.69
N ALA A 2 -22.11 12.97 -1.32
CA ALA A 2 -21.81 11.69 -0.73
C ALA A 2 -20.32 11.37 -0.90
N ASN A 3 -19.72 10.77 0.13
CA ASN A 3 -18.35 10.32 0.09
C ASN A 3 -18.29 8.86 -0.33
N ASN A 4 -17.18 8.44 -0.87
CA ASN A 4 -16.92 7.03 -1.05
C ASN A 4 -16.86 6.35 0.32
N LEU A 5 -17.24 5.08 0.39
CA LEU A 5 -17.37 4.41 1.67
C LEU A 5 -16.06 4.26 2.42
N VAL A 6 -14.97 4.01 1.69
CA VAL A 6 -13.68 3.82 2.34
C VAL A 6 -12.98 5.16 2.50
N GLY A 7 -12.71 5.54 3.74
CA GLY A 7 -12.01 6.79 4.04
C GLY A 7 -10.56 6.61 4.43
N TRP A 8 -10.14 5.39 4.74
CA TRP A 8 -8.78 5.08 5.19
C TRP A 8 -8.57 3.59 5.09
N PHE A 9 -7.34 3.15 4.84
CA PHE A 9 -7.02 1.73 4.90
C PHE A 9 -5.75 1.53 5.73
N GLU A 10 -5.58 0.32 6.27
CA GLU A 10 -4.37 -0.05 6.97
C GLU A 10 -3.93 -1.43 6.52
N ILE A 11 -2.64 -1.56 6.24
CA ILE A 11 -2.05 -2.83 5.83
C ILE A 11 -1.16 -3.33 6.96
N PRO A 12 -1.51 -4.46 7.58
CA PRO A 12 -0.65 -5.04 8.63
C PRO A 12 0.68 -5.49 8.05
N VAL A 13 1.74 -5.24 8.80
CA VAL A 13 3.08 -5.69 8.41
C VAL A 13 3.73 -6.40 9.59
N SER A 14 4.67 -7.30 9.31
CA SER A 14 5.42 -8.01 10.34
C SER A 14 6.79 -7.37 10.59
N GLU A 15 7.33 -6.66 9.61
CA GLU A 15 8.61 -5.95 9.73
C GLU A 15 8.46 -4.59 9.07
N MET A 16 8.34 -3.55 9.88
CA MET A 16 8.01 -2.23 9.38
C MET A 16 9.07 -1.67 8.43
N GLU A 17 10.34 -1.78 8.78
CA GLU A 17 11.39 -1.20 7.92
C GLU A 17 11.45 -1.86 6.55
N ARG A 18 11.30 -3.18 6.51
CA ARG A 18 11.27 -3.91 5.26
C ARG A 18 10.06 -3.51 4.41
N ALA A 19 8.91 -3.37 5.06
CA ALA A 19 7.68 -3.00 4.38
C ALA A 19 7.76 -1.58 3.81
N ILE A 20 8.29 -0.65 4.58
CA ILE A 20 8.47 0.73 4.11
C ILE A 20 9.35 0.75 2.85
N LYS A 21 10.48 0.07 2.91
CA LYS A 21 11.40 0.03 1.78
C LYS A 21 10.74 -0.59 0.55
N PHE A 22 9.98 -1.65 0.75
CA PHE A 22 9.27 -2.30 -0.35
C PHE A 22 8.30 -1.35 -1.03
N TYR A 23 7.41 -0.74 -0.26
CA TYR A 23 6.38 0.12 -0.84
C TYR A 23 6.95 1.39 -1.44
N GLU A 24 7.98 1.98 -0.80
CA GLU A 24 8.62 3.16 -1.36
C GLU A 24 9.27 2.87 -2.70
N THR A 25 9.93 1.72 -2.80
CA THR A 25 10.62 1.33 -4.01
C THR A 25 9.64 1.00 -5.14
N VAL A 26 8.64 0.19 -4.84
CA VAL A 26 7.69 -0.27 -5.87
C VAL A 26 6.82 0.87 -6.36
N LEU A 27 6.27 1.66 -5.45
CA LEU A 27 5.31 2.71 -5.81
C LEU A 27 5.96 4.05 -6.13
N GLY A 28 7.25 4.21 -5.85
CA GLY A 28 7.94 5.45 -6.13
C GLY A 28 7.47 6.60 -5.25
N ILE A 29 7.29 6.34 -3.97
CA ILE A 29 6.73 7.28 -3.00
C ILE A 29 7.60 7.33 -1.76
N SER A 30 7.29 8.25 -0.86
CA SER A 30 7.88 8.31 0.48
C SER A 30 6.81 8.13 1.52
N LEU A 31 7.07 7.28 2.50
CA LEU A 31 6.16 7.05 3.62
C LEU A 31 6.62 7.85 4.83
N GLN A 32 5.67 8.29 5.62
CA GLN A 32 5.96 9.03 6.85
C GLN A 32 5.75 8.12 8.05
N ARG A 33 6.85 7.78 8.72
CA ARG A 33 6.77 6.91 9.89
C ARG A 33 6.26 7.68 11.10
N ASN A 34 5.36 7.04 11.85
CA ASN A 34 4.69 7.66 12.97
C ASN A 34 4.55 6.63 14.09
N GLN A 35 5.20 6.89 15.22
CA GLN A 35 5.14 5.98 16.37
C GLN A 35 4.48 6.70 17.53
N LEU A 36 3.22 6.35 17.80
CA LEU A 36 2.41 6.96 18.85
C LEU A 36 1.80 5.89 19.74
N ASP A 37 1.94 6.05 21.05
CA ASP A 37 1.27 5.18 22.03
C ASP A 37 1.52 3.70 21.80
N GLY A 38 2.75 3.35 21.44
CA GLY A 38 3.12 1.97 21.17
C GLY A 38 2.66 1.44 19.80
N LEU A 39 2.02 2.28 19.02
CA LEU A 39 1.56 1.92 17.70
C LEU A 39 2.56 2.42 16.66
N ASP A 40 3.05 1.52 15.82
CA ASP A 40 4.03 1.84 14.79
C ASP A 40 3.32 1.86 13.43
N MET A 41 3.32 3.01 12.77
CA MET A 41 2.64 3.21 11.51
C MET A 41 3.57 3.88 10.50
N ALA A 42 3.29 3.68 9.23
CA ALA A 42 3.94 4.43 8.16
C ALA A 42 2.85 4.88 7.20
N TRP A 43 2.67 6.19 7.09
CA TRP A 43 1.58 6.78 6.33
C TRP A 43 1.96 6.97 4.88
N PHE A 44 1.06 6.56 3.98
CA PHE A 44 1.19 6.83 2.56
C PHE A 44 0.97 8.33 2.31
N PRO A 45 1.52 8.87 1.20
CA PRO A 45 1.32 10.29 0.89
C PRO A 45 -0.17 10.63 0.76
N TRP A 46 -0.51 11.84 1.16
CA TRP A 46 -1.87 12.34 1.12
C TRP A 46 -1.99 13.43 0.06
N GLU A 47 -2.99 13.31 -0.80
CA GLU A 47 -3.31 14.32 -1.80
C GLU A 47 -4.69 14.86 -1.50
N GLU A 48 -4.76 16.12 -1.06
CA GLU A 48 -6.02 16.69 -0.60
C GLU A 48 -7.11 16.67 -1.66
N ASP A 49 -6.76 16.96 -2.90
CA ASP A 49 -7.72 16.97 -4.00
C ASP A 49 -7.67 15.70 -4.84
N GLY A 50 -6.95 14.69 -4.38
CA GLY A 50 -6.85 13.43 -5.09
C GLY A 50 -8.08 12.57 -4.94
N LEU A 51 -8.27 11.66 -5.88
CA LEU A 51 -9.34 10.68 -5.81
C LEU A 51 -8.95 9.54 -4.87
N GLY A 52 -9.95 8.89 -4.31
CA GLY A 52 -9.73 7.76 -3.42
C GLY A 52 -9.39 8.19 -2.01
N CYS A 53 -8.64 7.36 -1.30
CA CYS A 53 -8.23 7.64 0.07
C CYS A 53 -6.76 7.31 0.25
N SER A 54 -6.16 7.84 1.32
CA SER A 54 -4.84 7.41 1.73
C SER A 54 -4.97 6.37 2.84
N GLY A 55 -3.85 5.88 3.34
CA GLY A 55 -3.83 4.89 4.39
C GLY A 55 -2.43 4.74 4.95
N SER A 56 -2.20 3.64 5.65
CA SER A 56 -0.92 3.40 6.28
C SER A 56 -0.56 1.92 6.33
N LEU A 57 0.73 1.68 6.52
CA LEU A 57 1.21 0.40 7.03
C LEU A 57 1.06 0.45 8.54
N VAL A 58 0.77 -0.68 9.17
CA VAL A 58 0.65 -0.74 10.62
C VAL A 58 1.35 -1.97 11.17
N TYR A 59 2.15 -1.78 12.21
CA TYR A 59 2.77 -2.89 12.93
C TYR A 59 2.15 -2.95 14.32
N ASN A 60 1.36 -3.98 14.54
CA ASN A 60 0.71 -4.22 15.83
C ASN A 60 0.43 -5.71 15.94
N PRO A 61 1.47 -6.52 16.25
CA PRO A 61 1.37 -7.98 16.17
C PRO A 61 0.37 -8.59 17.15
N GLU A 62 -0.03 -7.84 18.16
CA GLU A 62 -1.04 -8.32 19.11
C GLU A 62 -2.41 -8.41 18.45
N PHE A 63 -2.73 -7.50 17.53
CA PHE A 63 -4.07 -7.43 16.94
C PHE A 63 -4.12 -7.67 15.45
N TYR A 64 -3.02 -7.40 14.73
CA TYR A 64 -3.02 -7.45 13.26
C TYR A 64 -1.89 -8.31 12.73
N LYS A 65 -2.20 -9.15 11.75
CA LYS A 65 -1.20 -9.97 11.07
C LYS A 65 -1.40 -9.88 9.57
N PRO A 66 -0.31 -9.83 8.77
CA PRO A 66 -0.43 -9.95 7.34
C PRO A 66 -1.08 -11.29 6.98
N SER A 67 -1.93 -11.26 5.95
CA SER A 67 -2.62 -12.47 5.51
C SER A 67 -2.99 -12.33 4.05
N ALA A 68 -3.02 -13.47 3.36
CA ALA A 68 -3.50 -13.53 1.98
C ALA A 68 -5.02 -13.64 1.93
N ASP A 69 -5.66 -13.82 3.07
CA ASP A 69 -7.11 -13.92 3.16
C ASP A 69 -7.70 -12.59 3.61
N GLY A 70 -8.84 -12.24 3.07
CA GLY A 70 -9.54 -11.03 3.49
C GLY A 70 -9.52 -9.94 2.41
N THR A 71 -9.54 -8.71 2.87
CA THR A 71 -9.67 -7.54 1.99
C THR A 71 -8.43 -7.31 1.12
N LEU A 72 -8.68 -6.96 -0.14
CA LEU A 72 -7.60 -6.61 -1.07
C LEU A 72 -7.54 -5.12 -1.24
N VAL A 73 -6.34 -4.59 -1.45
CA VAL A 73 -6.12 -3.17 -1.70
C VAL A 73 -5.57 -3.01 -3.11
N TYR A 74 -6.22 -2.14 -3.88
CA TYR A 74 -5.78 -1.82 -5.24
C TYR A 74 -5.13 -0.45 -5.25
N PHE A 75 -3.84 -0.43 -5.57
CA PHE A 75 -3.12 0.83 -5.70
C PHE A 75 -3.20 1.33 -7.13
N THR A 76 -3.34 2.64 -7.28
CA THR A 76 -3.26 3.28 -8.59
C THR A 76 -1.80 3.57 -8.89
N PRO A 77 -1.24 3.02 -9.98
CA PRO A 77 0.17 3.23 -10.28
C PRO A 77 0.45 4.71 -10.59
N ARG A 78 1.40 5.28 -9.84
CA ARG A 78 1.76 6.68 -9.98
C ARG A 78 2.34 7.02 -11.34
N SER A 79 3.03 6.06 -11.93
CA SER A 79 3.61 6.22 -13.25
C SER A 79 2.57 6.24 -14.37
N GLY A 80 1.34 5.81 -14.06
CA GLY A 80 0.29 5.69 -15.06
C GLY A 80 0.32 4.37 -15.82
N ASP A 81 1.31 3.53 -15.58
CA ASP A 81 1.41 2.22 -16.22
C ASP A 81 1.89 1.20 -15.19
N LEU A 82 1.01 0.28 -14.84
CA LEU A 82 1.29 -0.75 -13.83
C LEU A 82 2.56 -1.54 -14.13
N ALA A 83 2.93 -1.70 -15.40
CA ALA A 83 4.13 -2.44 -15.75
C ALA A 83 5.39 -1.86 -15.12
N ASN A 84 5.43 -0.53 -14.91
CA ASN A 84 6.59 0.11 -14.27
C ASN A 84 6.71 -0.31 -12.81
N GLU A 85 5.61 -0.29 -12.08
CA GLU A 85 5.62 -0.72 -10.67
C GLU A 85 5.90 -2.21 -10.55
N LEU A 86 5.30 -3.03 -11.43
CA LEU A 86 5.54 -4.48 -11.42
C LEU A 86 7.01 -4.82 -11.60
N ALA A 87 7.71 -4.06 -12.47
CA ALA A 87 9.12 -4.32 -12.74
C ALA A 87 10.00 -4.14 -11.51
N ARG A 88 9.53 -3.44 -10.49
CA ARG A 88 10.30 -3.17 -9.27
C ARG A 88 9.99 -4.11 -8.12
N VAL A 89 8.93 -4.92 -8.24
CA VAL A 89 8.45 -5.73 -7.11
C VAL A 89 9.49 -6.73 -6.60
N GLU A 90 10.06 -7.53 -7.50
CA GLU A 90 10.97 -8.59 -7.08
C GLU A 90 12.28 -8.03 -6.55
N ALA A 91 12.80 -7.00 -7.19
CA ALA A 91 14.03 -6.34 -6.71
C ALA A 91 13.83 -5.70 -5.33
N ALA A 92 12.60 -5.29 -5.01
CA ALA A 92 12.28 -4.71 -3.71
C ALA A 92 11.94 -5.75 -2.64
N GLY A 93 12.06 -7.03 -2.97
CA GLY A 93 11.83 -8.10 -2.00
C GLY A 93 10.43 -8.70 -2.00
N GLY A 94 9.61 -8.34 -2.99
CA GLY A 94 8.28 -8.88 -3.11
C GLY A 94 8.18 -10.02 -4.12
N LYS A 95 6.96 -10.41 -4.40
CA LYS A 95 6.68 -11.49 -5.33
C LYS A 95 5.48 -11.11 -6.19
N VAL A 96 5.63 -11.30 -7.51
CA VAL A 96 4.51 -11.08 -8.43
C VAL A 96 3.76 -12.41 -8.55
N LEU A 97 2.53 -12.42 -8.05
CA LEU A 97 1.69 -13.63 -8.11
C LEU A 97 0.92 -13.73 -9.41
N MET A 98 0.62 -12.59 -10.03
CA MET A 98 -0.14 -12.55 -11.26
C MET A 98 0.34 -11.38 -12.11
N GLN A 99 0.65 -11.64 -13.36
CA GLN A 99 1.12 -10.61 -14.28
C GLN A 99 -0.01 -9.64 -14.66
N LYS A 100 0.38 -8.47 -15.15
CA LYS A 100 -0.57 -7.47 -15.62
C LYS A 100 -1.44 -8.07 -16.72
N LYS A 101 -2.74 -7.86 -16.62
CA LYS A 101 -3.67 -8.31 -17.63
C LYS A 101 -4.85 -7.36 -17.74
N LEU A 102 -5.50 -7.38 -18.86
CA LEU A 102 -6.70 -6.58 -19.06
C LEU A 102 -7.87 -7.25 -18.37
N ILE A 103 -8.50 -6.52 -17.44
CA ILE A 103 -9.65 -7.03 -16.72
C ILE A 103 -10.95 -6.69 -17.45
N THR A 104 -10.97 -5.54 -18.10
CA THR A 104 -12.13 -5.07 -18.86
C THR A 104 -11.63 -4.37 -20.10
N GLU A 105 -12.44 -4.38 -21.16
CA GLU A 105 -12.08 -3.75 -22.42
C GLU A 105 -12.36 -2.24 -22.44
N GLU A 106 -12.94 -1.71 -21.39
CA GLU A 106 -13.23 -0.28 -21.35
C GLU A 106 -12.06 0.55 -20.85
#